data_cc3a82830b4fd72c4a25564da88225ac
#
_entry.id   cc3a82830b4fd72c4a25564da88225ac
#
_cell.length_a   1.000
_cell.length_b   1.000
_cell.length_c   1.000
_cell.angle_alpha   90.00
_cell.angle_beta   90.00
_cell.angle_gamma   90.00
#
_symmetry.space_group_name_H-M   'P 1'
#
loop_
_entity.id
_entity.type
_entity.pdbx_description
1 polymer ?
#
loop_
_entity_poly.entity_id
_entity_poly.type
_entity_poly.pdbx_seq_one_letter_code
_entity_poly.pdbx_strand_id
1 'polypeptide(L)'
;MTEQMDLPPGYLFEGKIASGAMGIVYRARQVSLNRTVAYKMILMRGAATPEIKGRFEVEAQALGRLSHPGIIQVYDHGEHHGNPFLVMEMCQGGNLADLLVRRQVAPRQAALLVATLAEALEAAHRAGIIHRDIKPSNILVKEPVESIDFLQPGQLRIADFGLAKQLDNEDAGLTRAGQLVGTALYMAPEQVRSANQAGPGADIYALGTILYELLTGRVPFQAPTFMAVVRLLEKEEPLPVSRLAYNCPADLETICLKCLAKSPGLRYGSAADLAADLRRFLAGEPIQARRPGWMESAVRWAVKRPAVAALVLLAALSPLAGVLYIQWLAGELVRHTALESITQQADLLLHCNDEYSDIVKKVRDSGFQVTHDPLPEKNKVPLSIPATFIHDIGHRLEKSPTSDIDVRLYSEYPFPWRVKEGGARDEFEREALKRLESHPTEEFHRFETKDGKKVLRYAVARVLKESCVECHNTRADSPRKNWKVGDVRGILEITRPLMRDENEVRQRVRGPLWAVTALSGGLILGAIGAVLSRLSLIHISEPTRRYAI
;
A
#
# COMPACT_ATOMS: atom_id res chain seq x y z
N MET A 1 28.37 62.74 -17.18
CA MET A 1 29.71 62.28 -16.74
C MET A 1 29.65 60.76 -16.77
N THR A 2 30.28 60.13 -17.77
CA THR A 2 30.49 58.67 -17.87
C THR A 2 31.42 58.30 -16.70
N GLU A 3 30.92 57.53 -15.71
CA GLU A 3 31.76 56.93 -14.67
C GLU A 3 32.82 56.06 -15.38
N GLN A 4 34.01 56.59 -15.49
CA GLN A 4 35.17 55.91 -16.02
C GLN A 4 35.67 55.01 -14.88
N MET A 5 35.31 53.72 -14.93
CA MET A 5 35.77 52.73 -13.96
C MET A 5 37.24 52.44 -14.17
N ASP A 6 38.04 52.49 -13.12
CA ASP A 6 39.46 52.05 -13.17
C ASP A 6 39.52 50.52 -13.16
N LEU A 7 40.03 49.93 -14.24
CA LEU A 7 40.26 48.48 -14.39
C LEU A 7 41.76 48.18 -14.31
N PRO A 8 42.15 46.95 -14.00
CA PRO A 8 43.57 46.59 -13.95
C PRO A 8 44.27 46.83 -15.31
N PRO A 9 45.60 47.07 -15.28
CA PRO A 9 46.39 47.25 -16.50
C PRO A 9 46.14 46.15 -17.52
N GLY A 10 45.92 46.54 -18.79
CA GLY A 10 45.63 45.61 -19.89
C GLY A 10 44.11 45.46 -20.20
N TYR A 11 43.25 46.12 -19.46
CA TYR A 11 41.78 46.14 -19.70
C TYR A 11 41.30 47.58 -19.84
N LEU A 12 40.50 47.84 -20.89
CA LEU A 12 39.87 49.14 -21.14
C LEU A 12 38.37 49.01 -20.87
N PHE A 13 37.81 49.91 -20.06
CA PHE A 13 36.39 49.97 -19.76
C PHE A 13 35.60 50.41 -21.00
N GLU A 14 34.58 49.65 -21.39
CA GLU A 14 33.68 49.97 -22.50
C GLU A 14 32.24 50.24 -22.02
N GLY A 15 31.86 49.78 -20.83
CA GLY A 15 30.55 50.03 -20.27
C GLY A 15 30.14 49.04 -19.18
N LYS A 16 29.06 49.35 -18.47
CA LYS A 16 28.47 48.48 -17.45
C LYS A 16 27.41 47.57 -18.11
N ILE A 17 27.47 46.26 -17.88
CA ILE A 17 26.53 45.27 -18.38
C ILE A 17 25.43 45.03 -17.32
N ALA A 18 25.84 44.66 -16.09
CA ALA A 18 24.91 44.25 -15.04
C ALA A 18 25.48 44.58 -13.66
N SER A 19 24.60 44.74 -12.69
CA SER A 19 24.92 44.90 -11.27
C SER A 19 24.03 44.00 -10.44
N GLY A 20 24.62 43.22 -9.58
CA GLY A 20 23.87 42.28 -8.72
C GLY A 20 24.39 42.25 -7.28
N ALA A 21 23.82 41.36 -6.46
CA ALA A 21 24.19 41.21 -5.06
C ALA A 21 25.67 40.74 -4.88
N MET A 22 26.21 40.03 -5.85
CA MET A 22 27.51 39.37 -5.80
C MET A 22 28.63 40.14 -6.53
N GLY A 23 28.29 41.20 -7.26
CA GLY A 23 29.28 41.96 -8.00
C GLY A 23 28.69 42.76 -9.16
N ILE A 24 29.59 43.36 -9.91
CA ILE A 24 29.26 44.16 -11.09
C ILE A 24 29.98 43.56 -12.30
N VAL A 25 29.29 43.47 -13.41
CA VAL A 25 29.82 42.98 -14.68
C VAL A 25 29.98 44.14 -15.63
N TYR A 26 31.18 44.31 -16.16
CA TYR A 26 31.51 45.33 -17.12
C TYR A 26 31.87 44.72 -18.46
N ARG A 27 31.56 45.43 -19.55
CA ARG A 27 32.14 45.23 -20.86
C ARG A 27 33.52 45.87 -20.84
N ALA A 28 34.54 45.10 -21.17
CA ALA A 28 35.91 45.60 -21.24
C ALA A 28 36.59 45.07 -22.51
N ARG A 29 37.62 45.77 -22.94
CA ARG A 29 38.50 45.31 -24.03
C ARG A 29 39.82 44.86 -23.44
N GLN A 30 40.20 43.63 -23.67
CA GLN A 30 41.51 43.11 -23.37
C GLN A 30 42.50 43.61 -24.45
N VAL A 31 43.42 44.48 -24.07
CA VAL A 31 44.28 45.19 -25.00
C VAL A 31 45.23 44.23 -25.74
N SER A 32 45.83 43.28 -25.03
CA SER A 32 46.86 42.36 -25.56
C SER A 32 46.37 41.48 -26.72
N LEU A 33 45.06 41.10 -26.71
CA LEU A 33 44.42 40.26 -27.71
C LEU A 33 43.37 41.00 -28.54
N ASN A 34 43.20 42.31 -28.30
CA ASN A 34 42.18 43.16 -28.95
C ASN A 34 40.79 42.52 -29.01
N ARG A 35 40.34 41.93 -27.91
CA ARG A 35 39.02 41.24 -27.83
C ARG A 35 38.14 41.87 -26.76
N THR A 36 36.85 41.89 -26.99
CA THR A 36 35.85 42.27 -25.99
C THR A 36 35.63 41.11 -25.02
N VAL A 37 35.62 41.42 -23.73
CA VAL A 37 35.47 40.46 -22.61
C VAL A 37 34.41 40.94 -21.61
N ALA A 38 33.85 40.02 -20.86
CA ALA A 38 33.07 40.33 -19.67
C ALA A 38 34.02 40.36 -18.45
N TYR A 39 34.15 41.52 -17.81
CA TYR A 39 34.91 41.71 -16.59
C TYR A 39 33.96 41.73 -15.39
N LYS A 40 34.00 40.70 -14.59
CA LYS A 40 33.13 40.57 -13.39
C LYS A 40 33.96 40.90 -12.14
N MET A 41 33.66 42.04 -11.51
CA MET A 41 34.22 42.42 -10.22
C MET A 41 33.32 41.89 -9.09
N ILE A 42 33.90 41.13 -8.17
CA ILE A 42 33.22 40.56 -7.02
C ILE A 42 33.31 41.53 -5.85
N LEU A 43 32.17 42.01 -5.38
CA LEU A 43 32.10 42.94 -4.26
C LEU A 43 32.18 42.17 -2.95
N MET A 44 33.34 42.30 -2.27
CA MET A 44 33.50 41.73 -0.94
C MET A 44 32.76 42.57 0.08
N ARG A 45 31.78 42.00 0.78
CA ARG A 45 31.07 42.63 1.90
C ARG A 45 31.83 42.33 3.19
N GLY A 46 32.71 43.25 3.62
CA GLY A 46 33.58 43.08 4.79
C GLY A 46 35.02 42.80 4.47
N ALA A 47 35.86 42.67 5.47
CA ALA A 47 37.29 42.34 5.25
C ALA A 47 37.40 40.89 4.73
N ALA A 48 37.78 40.73 3.48
CA ALA A 48 38.08 39.43 2.91
C ALA A 48 39.25 38.80 3.67
N THR A 49 39.00 37.69 4.36
CA THR A 49 40.11 36.97 5.00
C THR A 49 40.99 36.29 3.95
N PRO A 50 42.28 36.07 4.25
CA PRO A 50 43.20 35.37 3.34
C PRO A 50 42.66 34.01 2.89
N GLU A 51 41.93 33.29 3.76
CA GLU A 51 41.33 31.99 3.47
C GLU A 51 40.20 32.09 2.41
N ILE A 52 39.41 33.16 2.46
CA ILE A 52 38.32 33.43 1.51
C ILE A 52 38.91 33.73 0.13
N LYS A 53 39.94 34.58 0.07
CA LYS A 53 40.68 34.91 -1.17
C LYS A 53 41.35 33.67 -1.76
N GLY A 54 42.01 32.84 -0.93
CA GLY A 54 42.64 31.61 -1.37
C GLY A 54 41.66 30.59 -1.97
N ARG A 55 40.46 30.44 -1.40
CA ARG A 55 39.39 29.59 -1.98
C ARG A 55 38.92 30.09 -3.34
N PHE A 56 38.68 31.41 -3.44
CA PHE A 56 38.29 32.01 -4.72
C PHE A 56 39.34 31.73 -5.80
N GLU A 57 40.63 31.89 -5.48
CA GLU A 57 41.76 31.69 -6.41
C GLU A 57 41.81 30.24 -6.90
N VAL A 58 41.69 29.26 -6.01
CA VAL A 58 41.65 27.82 -6.34
C VAL A 58 40.48 27.50 -7.27
N GLU A 59 39.30 28.01 -6.98
CA GLU A 59 38.10 27.76 -7.81
C GLU A 59 38.19 28.48 -9.17
N ALA A 60 38.65 29.73 -9.19
CA ALA A 60 38.87 30.48 -10.42
C ALA A 60 39.88 29.77 -11.34
N GLN A 61 40.99 29.24 -10.78
CA GLN A 61 41.94 28.41 -11.51
C GLN A 61 41.32 27.12 -12.05
N ALA A 62 40.49 26.44 -11.24
CA ALA A 62 39.79 25.22 -11.68
C ALA A 62 38.85 25.52 -12.86
N LEU A 63 38.08 26.61 -12.78
CA LEU A 63 37.22 27.07 -13.88
C LEU A 63 38.02 27.51 -15.12
N GLY A 64 39.17 28.16 -14.94
CA GLY A 64 40.05 28.56 -16.05
C GLY A 64 40.59 27.37 -16.84
N ARG A 65 40.77 26.21 -16.20
CA ARG A 65 41.20 24.95 -16.85
C ARG A 65 40.05 24.22 -17.53
N LEU A 66 38.81 24.55 -17.21
CA LEU A 66 37.64 23.89 -17.75
C LEU A 66 37.30 24.47 -19.13
N SER A 67 37.49 23.68 -20.18
CA SER A 67 37.15 24.06 -21.54
C SER A 67 36.01 23.16 -22.06
N HIS A 68 34.82 23.72 -22.20
CA HIS A 68 33.65 23.02 -22.75
C HIS A 68 32.74 24.00 -23.47
N PRO A 69 32.18 23.66 -24.66
CA PRO A 69 31.35 24.58 -25.45
C PRO A 69 30.06 25.05 -24.77
N GLY A 70 29.59 24.36 -23.73
CA GLY A 70 28.41 24.75 -22.93
C GLY A 70 28.76 25.49 -21.63
N ILE A 71 30.03 25.80 -21.35
CA ILE A 71 30.48 26.49 -20.13
C ILE A 71 31.17 27.81 -20.54
N ILE A 72 30.91 28.87 -19.78
CA ILE A 72 31.55 30.15 -19.99
C ILE A 72 33.09 30.00 -19.85
N GLN A 73 33.85 30.43 -20.83
CA GLN A 73 35.29 30.35 -20.76
C GLN A 73 35.84 31.48 -19.88
N VAL A 74 36.57 31.14 -18.84
CA VAL A 74 37.33 32.08 -18.01
C VAL A 74 38.70 32.27 -18.66
N TYR A 75 39.07 33.53 -18.91
CA TYR A 75 40.31 33.90 -19.58
C TYR A 75 41.38 34.35 -18.60
N ASP A 76 40.98 35.04 -17.51
CA ASP A 76 41.89 35.59 -16.53
C ASP A 76 41.17 35.80 -15.20
N HIS A 77 41.91 35.89 -14.12
CA HIS A 77 41.40 36.20 -12.78
C HIS A 77 42.48 36.94 -12.00
N GLY A 78 42.08 37.67 -10.98
CA GLY A 78 43.01 38.39 -10.12
C GLY A 78 42.29 39.22 -9.07
N GLU A 79 43.05 40.19 -8.52
CA GLU A 79 42.54 41.15 -7.54
C GLU A 79 42.88 42.58 -8.01
N HIS A 80 41.91 43.50 -7.90
CA HIS A 80 42.09 44.91 -8.19
C HIS A 80 41.41 45.75 -7.10
N HIS A 81 42.14 46.64 -6.49
CA HIS A 81 41.67 47.47 -5.35
C HIS A 81 41.03 46.64 -4.22
N GLY A 82 41.56 45.49 -3.90
CA GLY A 82 41.05 44.62 -2.84
C GLY A 82 39.86 43.77 -3.23
N ASN A 83 39.32 43.92 -4.46
CA ASN A 83 38.21 43.13 -4.97
C ASN A 83 38.68 42.07 -5.96
N PRO A 84 38.30 40.78 -5.77
CA PRO A 84 38.56 39.75 -6.76
C PRO A 84 37.81 40.03 -8.06
N PHE A 85 38.42 39.63 -9.19
CA PHE A 85 37.76 39.72 -10.49
C PHE A 85 37.97 38.48 -11.34
N LEU A 86 37.03 38.29 -12.29
CA LEU A 86 37.10 37.29 -13.35
C LEU A 86 36.94 37.97 -14.70
N VAL A 87 37.77 37.54 -15.66
CA VAL A 87 37.62 37.94 -17.07
C VAL A 87 37.13 36.76 -17.87
N MET A 88 36.02 36.91 -18.57
CA MET A 88 35.30 35.81 -19.20
C MET A 88 34.91 36.12 -20.65
N GLU A 89 34.51 35.05 -21.36
CA GLU A 89 33.85 35.13 -22.66
C GLU A 89 32.70 36.13 -22.60
N MET A 90 32.60 36.98 -23.62
CA MET A 90 31.49 37.93 -23.75
C MET A 90 30.28 37.26 -24.42
N CYS A 91 29.17 37.14 -23.70
CA CYS A 91 27.87 36.68 -24.21
C CYS A 91 27.00 37.91 -24.46
N GLN A 92 26.46 38.08 -25.66
CA GLN A 92 25.68 39.27 -26.05
C GLN A 92 24.18 39.02 -26.15
N GLY A 93 23.73 37.74 -26.10
CA GLY A 93 22.36 37.33 -26.27
C GLY A 93 21.53 37.37 -24.96
N GLY A 94 22.05 37.93 -23.86
CA GLY A 94 21.36 37.96 -22.58
C GLY A 94 21.44 36.60 -21.88
N ASN A 95 20.37 36.23 -21.17
CA ASN A 95 20.30 34.97 -20.43
C ASN A 95 18.99 34.21 -20.74
N LEU A 96 18.92 32.95 -20.34
CA LEU A 96 17.78 32.09 -20.62
C LEU A 96 16.49 32.59 -19.90
N ALA A 97 16.59 33.24 -18.74
CA ALA A 97 15.42 33.77 -18.05
C ALA A 97 14.71 34.88 -18.86
N ASP A 98 15.48 35.70 -19.58
CA ASP A 98 14.92 36.76 -20.45
C ASP A 98 14.09 36.17 -21.60
N LEU A 99 14.48 34.97 -22.09
CA LEU A 99 13.79 34.27 -23.18
C LEU A 99 12.59 33.44 -22.71
N LEU A 100 12.54 33.07 -21.40
CA LEU A 100 11.53 32.19 -20.83
C LEU A 100 10.22 32.89 -20.43
N VAL A 101 10.11 34.23 -20.51
CA VAL A 101 8.97 34.97 -19.96
C VAL A 101 7.63 34.38 -20.37
N ARG A 102 7.08 33.50 -19.49
CA ARG A 102 5.79 32.80 -19.59
C ARG A 102 5.51 32.08 -20.91
N ARG A 103 6.55 31.53 -21.55
CA ARG A 103 6.40 30.76 -22.79
C ARG A 103 6.61 29.28 -22.52
N GLN A 104 5.81 28.43 -23.16
CA GLN A 104 6.07 26.99 -23.29
C GLN A 104 6.95 26.76 -24.51
N VAL A 105 7.94 25.93 -24.35
CA VAL A 105 8.88 25.54 -25.42
C VAL A 105 8.47 24.18 -25.97
N ALA A 106 8.62 23.97 -27.28
CA ALA A 106 8.36 22.67 -27.87
C ALA A 106 9.13 21.55 -27.15
N PRO A 107 8.50 20.41 -26.83
CA PRO A 107 9.12 19.36 -26.00
C PRO A 107 10.47 18.89 -26.52
N ARG A 108 10.65 18.75 -27.83
CA ARG A 108 11.93 18.35 -28.43
C ARG A 108 13.00 19.41 -28.25
N GLN A 109 12.64 20.71 -28.38
CA GLN A 109 13.56 21.83 -28.15
C GLN A 109 13.97 21.91 -26.68
N ALA A 110 13.02 21.81 -25.75
CA ALA A 110 13.33 21.77 -24.31
C ALA A 110 14.27 20.63 -23.95
N ALA A 111 14.02 19.42 -24.47
CA ALA A 111 14.88 18.26 -24.27
C ALA A 111 16.30 18.49 -24.82
N LEU A 112 16.43 19.10 -26.00
CA LEU A 112 17.71 19.38 -26.64
C LEU A 112 18.54 20.39 -25.84
N LEU A 113 17.92 21.48 -25.39
CA LEU A 113 18.59 22.51 -24.57
C LEU A 113 19.08 21.91 -23.23
N VAL A 114 18.21 21.17 -22.53
CA VAL A 114 18.58 20.58 -21.25
C VAL A 114 19.61 19.45 -21.39
N ALA A 115 19.57 18.67 -22.48
CA ALA A 115 20.60 17.67 -22.74
C ALA A 115 21.99 18.32 -22.88
N THR A 116 22.09 19.46 -23.60
CA THR A 116 23.33 20.19 -23.76
C THR A 116 23.83 20.79 -22.44
N LEU A 117 22.93 21.31 -21.59
CA LEU A 117 23.29 21.80 -20.27
C LEU A 117 23.75 20.66 -19.36
N ALA A 118 23.12 19.48 -19.44
CA ALA A 118 23.53 18.31 -18.68
C ALA A 118 24.92 17.81 -19.10
N GLU A 119 25.24 17.81 -20.41
CA GLU A 119 26.59 17.49 -20.91
C GLU A 119 27.64 18.47 -20.40
N ALA A 120 27.31 19.75 -20.33
CA ALA A 120 28.18 20.79 -19.79
C ALA A 120 28.42 20.61 -18.29
N LEU A 121 27.37 20.34 -17.52
CA LEU A 121 27.51 20.09 -16.09
C LEU A 121 28.28 18.80 -15.79
N GLU A 122 28.14 17.78 -16.61
CA GLU A 122 28.97 16.56 -16.46
C GLU A 122 30.45 16.85 -16.62
N ALA A 123 30.82 17.73 -17.57
CA ALA A 123 32.23 18.13 -17.73
C ALA A 123 32.75 18.85 -16.48
N ALA A 124 31.95 19.72 -15.87
CA ALA A 124 32.29 20.38 -14.60
C ALA A 124 32.39 19.38 -13.44
N HIS A 125 31.43 18.47 -13.32
CA HIS A 125 31.40 17.44 -12.26
C HIS A 125 32.61 16.53 -12.32
N ARG A 126 33.04 16.12 -13.52
CA ARG A 126 34.29 15.35 -13.71
C ARG A 126 35.53 16.09 -13.28
N ALA A 127 35.52 17.41 -13.38
CA ALA A 127 36.61 18.27 -12.86
C ALA A 127 36.50 18.55 -11.36
N GLY A 128 35.54 17.92 -10.67
CA GLY A 128 35.29 18.13 -9.24
C GLY A 128 34.51 19.40 -8.91
N ILE A 129 33.96 20.09 -9.92
CA ILE A 129 33.26 21.37 -9.75
C ILE A 129 31.76 21.13 -9.78
N ILE A 130 31.05 21.49 -8.70
CA ILE A 130 29.59 21.44 -8.59
C ILE A 130 29.06 22.87 -8.62
N HIS A 131 28.07 23.15 -9.47
CA HIS A 131 27.59 24.51 -9.68
C HIS A 131 26.74 25.06 -8.52
N ARG A 132 25.83 24.28 -7.95
CA ARG A 132 24.98 24.58 -6.79
C ARG A 132 24.04 25.79 -6.92
N ASP A 133 23.99 26.47 -8.05
CA ASP A 133 23.13 27.64 -8.32
C ASP A 133 22.65 27.66 -9.78
N ILE A 134 22.36 26.52 -10.35
CA ILE A 134 21.81 26.41 -11.71
C ILE A 134 20.40 27.00 -11.73
N LYS A 135 20.22 28.02 -12.59
CA LYS A 135 18.95 28.70 -12.85
C LYS A 135 19.00 29.41 -14.20
N PRO A 136 17.89 29.76 -14.82
CA PRO A 136 17.88 30.37 -16.14
C PRO A 136 18.71 31.65 -16.27
N SER A 137 18.81 32.48 -15.22
CA SER A 137 19.62 33.69 -15.22
C SER A 137 21.15 33.43 -15.25
N ASN A 138 21.58 32.22 -14.88
CA ASN A 138 22.99 31.82 -14.92
C ASN A 138 23.34 31.01 -16.19
N ILE A 139 22.39 30.93 -17.14
CA ILE A 139 22.59 30.32 -18.45
C ILE A 139 22.58 31.44 -19.48
N LEU A 140 23.77 31.82 -19.92
CA LEU A 140 23.94 32.92 -20.86
C LEU A 140 23.78 32.44 -22.31
N VAL A 141 23.36 33.36 -23.17
CA VAL A 141 23.21 33.14 -24.61
C VAL A 141 24.34 33.91 -25.33
N LYS A 142 25.10 33.20 -26.11
CA LYS A 142 26.31 33.74 -26.75
C LYS A 142 26.00 34.91 -27.69
N GLU A 143 25.01 34.74 -28.53
CA GLU A 143 24.57 35.70 -29.55
C GLU A 143 23.09 36.00 -29.42
N PRO A 144 22.62 37.21 -29.74
CA PRO A 144 21.21 37.55 -29.69
C PRO A 144 20.37 36.62 -30.55
N VAL A 145 19.22 36.15 -30.04
CA VAL A 145 18.20 35.37 -30.75
C VAL A 145 16.83 36.05 -30.60
N GLU A 146 16.02 35.94 -31.65
CA GLU A 146 14.68 36.54 -31.61
C GLU A 146 13.74 35.87 -30.62
N SER A 147 13.90 34.57 -30.46
CA SER A 147 13.09 33.76 -29.53
C SER A 147 13.81 32.49 -29.15
N ILE A 148 13.35 31.88 -28.05
CA ILE A 148 13.86 30.60 -27.52
C ILE A 148 13.72 29.45 -28.54
N ASP A 149 12.75 29.55 -29.46
CA ASP A 149 12.52 28.52 -30.47
C ASP A 149 13.65 28.46 -31.52
N PHE A 150 14.38 29.55 -31.69
CA PHE A 150 15.55 29.63 -32.59
C PHE A 150 16.88 29.41 -31.85
N LEU A 151 16.84 29.21 -30.53
CA LEU A 151 18.05 29.04 -29.74
C LEU A 151 18.73 27.69 -30.05
N GLN A 152 19.96 27.77 -30.54
CA GLN A 152 20.74 26.58 -30.83
C GLN A 152 21.52 26.12 -29.58
N PRO A 153 21.65 24.79 -29.35
CA PRO A 153 22.39 24.25 -28.19
C PRO A 153 23.79 24.84 -27.99
N GLY A 154 24.54 25.02 -29.08
CA GLY A 154 25.88 25.56 -29.03
C GLY A 154 26.00 27.04 -28.62
N GLN A 155 24.85 27.75 -28.49
CA GLN A 155 24.83 29.15 -28.04
C GLN A 155 24.71 29.29 -26.53
N LEU A 156 24.39 28.21 -25.79
CA LEU A 156 24.25 28.23 -24.34
C LEU A 156 25.62 28.19 -23.63
N ARG A 157 25.74 28.97 -22.56
CA ARG A 157 26.92 29.00 -21.68
C ARG A 157 26.43 28.98 -20.22
N ILE A 158 26.82 27.98 -19.47
CA ILE A 158 26.64 27.96 -18.03
C ILE A 158 27.67 28.91 -17.43
N ALA A 159 27.22 29.89 -16.65
CA ALA A 159 28.02 30.92 -16.00
C ALA A 159 27.73 30.97 -14.50
N ASP A 160 28.53 31.70 -13.75
CA ASP A 160 28.33 31.92 -12.32
C ASP A 160 28.33 30.64 -11.46
N PHE A 161 29.33 29.76 -11.71
CA PHE A 161 29.64 28.69 -10.79
C PHE A 161 29.87 29.27 -9.40
N GLY A 162 29.16 28.78 -8.41
CA GLY A 162 28.93 29.27 -7.03
C GLY A 162 30.07 29.96 -6.23
N LEU A 163 31.10 30.50 -6.90
CA LEU A 163 32.24 31.18 -6.33
C LEU A 163 31.90 32.21 -5.24
N ALA A 164 30.79 32.93 -5.40
CA ALA A 164 30.39 33.96 -4.46
C ALA A 164 29.60 33.45 -3.25
N LYS A 165 28.93 32.30 -3.33
CA LYS A 165 28.17 31.71 -2.19
C LYS A 165 29.10 31.14 -1.12
N GLN A 166 30.31 30.76 -1.48
CA GLN A 166 31.33 30.30 -0.53
C GLN A 166 32.07 31.45 0.15
N LEU A 167 31.96 32.65 -0.41
CA LEU A 167 32.58 33.87 0.14
C LEU A 167 31.71 34.54 1.22
N ASP A 168 30.43 34.29 1.22
CA ASP A 168 29.51 34.77 2.29
C ASP A 168 29.58 33.78 3.47
N ASN A 169 30.23 34.19 4.57
CA ASN A 169 30.26 33.44 5.82
C ASN A 169 28.84 33.06 6.27
N GLU A 170 28.71 31.93 6.95
CA GLU A 170 27.48 31.30 7.47
C GLU A 170 26.59 32.23 8.32
N ASP A 171 27.09 33.40 8.74
CA ASP A 171 26.38 34.38 9.60
C ASP A 171 25.66 35.50 8.86
N ALA A 172 25.75 35.61 7.53
CA ALA A 172 25.00 36.62 6.78
C ALA A 172 23.54 36.17 6.63
N GLY A 173 22.82 36.22 7.76
CA GLY A 173 21.41 35.86 7.88
C GLY A 173 20.53 36.50 6.82
N LEU A 174 19.64 35.72 6.27
CA LEU A 174 18.22 35.88 5.83
C LEU A 174 17.72 37.30 5.42
N THR A 175 18.57 38.26 5.03
CA THR A 175 18.22 39.68 5.01
C THR A 175 17.87 40.29 3.66
N ARG A 176 17.50 39.54 2.62
CA ARG A 176 16.85 40.11 1.43
C ARG A 176 15.79 39.16 0.88
N ALA A 177 14.58 39.25 1.45
CA ALA A 177 13.46 38.36 1.16
C ALA A 177 13.10 38.20 -0.34
N GLY A 178 13.24 39.21 -1.18
CA GLY A 178 12.85 39.13 -2.58
C GLY A 178 13.84 38.39 -3.49
N GLN A 179 15.17 38.55 -3.28
CA GLN A 179 16.20 37.87 -4.07
C GLN A 179 16.37 36.39 -3.68
N LEU A 180 16.17 36.07 -2.40
CA LEU A 180 16.18 34.71 -1.90
C LEU A 180 15.02 33.85 -2.45
N VAL A 181 13.84 34.46 -2.65
CA VAL A 181 12.68 33.74 -3.21
C VAL A 181 12.98 33.26 -4.63
N GLY A 182 13.55 34.11 -5.50
CA GLY A 182 13.86 33.72 -6.88
C GLY A 182 14.87 32.57 -7.01
N THR A 183 15.90 32.58 -6.19
CA THR A 183 16.92 31.51 -6.18
C THR A 183 16.38 30.21 -5.59
N ALA A 184 15.50 30.28 -4.57
CA ALA A 184 14.89 29.10 -3.93
C ALA A 184 14.03 28.26 -4.88
N LEU A 185 13.52 28.83 -5.96
CA LEU A 185 12.65 28.14 -6.92
C LEU A 185 13.36 26.98 -7.66
N TYR A 186 14.68 27.03 -7.78
CA TYR A 186 15.52 26.02 -8.46
C TYR A 186 16.35 25.18 -7.49
N MET A 187 16.29 25.47 -6.18
CA MET A 187 17.06 24.73 -5.17
C MET A 187 16.57 23.30 -5.02
N ALA A 188 17.48 22.39 -4.84
CA ALA A 188 17.17 21.03 -4.44
C ALA A 188 16.82 20.95 -2.93
N PRO A 189 15.96 19.99 -2.50
CA PRO A 189 15.55 19.84 -1.11
C PRO A 189 16.72 19.72 -0.12
N GLU A 190 17.79 19.02 -0.50
CA GLU A 190 18.99 18.85 0.32
C GLU A 190 19.79 20.15 0.50
N GLN A 191 19.76 21.06 -0.48
CA GLN A 191 20.43 22.36 -0.38
C GLN A 191 19.82 23.28 0.67
N VAL A 192 18.53 23.11 0.91
CA VAL A 192 17.80 23.85 1.95
C VAL A 192 18.29 23.46 3.34
N ARG A 193 18.60 22.19 3.54
CA ARG A 193 19.06 21.64 4.83
C ARG A 193 20.53 21.94 5.09
N SER A 194 21.36 21.84 4.07
CA SER A 194 22.80 22.09 4.15
C SER A 194 23.35 22.42 2.75
N ALA A 195 23.55 23.70 2.48
CA ALA A 195 24.07 24.16 1.19
C ALA A 195 25.45 23.55 0.84
N ASN A 196 26.30 23.30 1.85
CA ASN A 196 27.66 22.81 1.69
C ASN A 196 27.72 21.30 1.41
N GLN A 197 26.68 20.52 1.71
CA GLN A 197 26.66 19.06 1.50
C GLN A 197 26.00 18.65 0.17
N ALA A 198 25.51 19.61 -0.61
CA ALA A 198 24.86 19.32 -1.88
C ALA A 198 25.88 18.86 -2.94
N GLY A 199 25.70 17.60 -3.38
CA GLY A 199 26.50 16.97 -4.45
C GLY A 199 25.95 17.26 -5.86
N PRO A 200 26.46 16.58 -6.90
CA PRO A 200 25.99 16.71 -8.29
C PRO A 200 24.51 16.54 -8.51
N GLY A 201 23.84 15.77 -7.64
CA GLY A 201 22.38 15.57 -7.66
C GLY A 201 21.58 16.87 -7.50
N ALA A 202 22.14 17.90 -6.89
CA ALA A 202 21.49 19.22 -6.77
C ALA A 202 21.40 19.93 -8.12
N ASP A 203 22.46 19.87 -8.93
CA ASP A 203 22.46 20.46 -10.27
C ASP A 203 21.50 19.69 -11.20
N ILE A 204 21.39 18.36 -11.05
CA ILE A 204 20.41 17.55 -11.79
C ILE A 204 18.97 17.94 -11.43
N TYR A 205 18.70 18.23 -10.15
CA TYR A 205 17.38 18.72 -9.71
C TYR A 205 17.07 20.08 -10.34
N ALA A 206 18.03 21.00 -10.34
CA ALA A 206 17.89 22.31 -10.94
C ALA A 206 17.63 22.23 -12.46
N LEU A 207 18.33 21.34 -13.18
CA LEU A 207 18.02 21.04 -14.60
C LEU A 207 16.61 20.47 -14.79
N GLY A 208 16.15 19.61 -13.87
CA GLY A 208 14.77 19.12 -13.85
C GLY A 208 13.76 20.25 -13.66
N THR A 209 14.06 21.23 -12.82
CA THR A 209 13.24 22.44 -12.62
C THR A 209 13.20 23.29 -13.88
N ILE A 210 14.32 23.50 -14.55
CA ILE A 210 14.40 24.21 -15.82
C ILE A 210 13.62 23.48 -16.91
N LEU A 211 13.76 22.15 -17.01
CA LEU A 211 12.99 21.36 -17.97
C LEU A 211 11.47 21.49 -17.72
N TYR A 212 11.05 21.42 -16.47
CA TYR A 212 9.68 21.62 -16.07
C TYR A 212 9.15 23.01 -16.49
N GLU A 213 9.95 24.06 -16.25
CA GLU A 213 9.60 25.43 -16.60
C GLU A 213 9.53 25.63 -18.14
N LEU A 214 10.49 25.09 -18.90
CA LEU A 214 10.47 25.09 -20.36
C LEU A 214 9.19 24.45 -20.92
N LEU A 215 8.75 23.32 -20.34
CA LEU A 215 7.60 22.57 -20.79
C LEU A 215 6.25 23.20 -20.36
N THR A 216 6.19 23.81 -19.18
CA THR A 216 4.92 24.26 -18.57
C THR A 216 4.77 25.78 -18.52
N GLY A 217 5.86 26.55 -18.76
CA GLY A 217 5.90 28.01 -18.58
C GLY A 217 5.93 28.48 -17.11
N ARG A 218 6.11 27.54 -16.16
CA ARG A 218 6.19 27.84 -14.72
C ARG A 218 7.05 26.84 -13.96
N VAL A 219 7.62 27.27 -12.85
CA VAL A 219 8.38 26.37 -11.96
C VAL A 219 7.47 25.40 -11.20
N PRO A 220 7.96 24.22 -10.78
CA PRO A 220 7.16 23.20 -10.11
C PRO A 220 6.59 23.64 -8.75
N PHE A 221 7.34 24.50 -8.03
CA PHE A 221 6.96 25.00 -6.72
C PHE A 221 7.12 26.51 -6.66
N GLN A 222 6.05 27.21 -6.32
CA GLN A 222 6.05 28.67 -6.20
C GLN A 222 5.22 29.09 -4.99
N ALA A 223 5.75 30.02 -4.17
CA ALA A 223 5.05 30.57 -3.02
C ALA A 223 5.55 32.01 -2.74
N PRO A 224 4.77 32.82 -2.02
CA PRO A 224 5.12 34.23 -1.74
C PRO A 224 6.35 34.42 -0.84
N THR A 225 6.69 33.44 -0.03
CA THR A 225 7.81 33.53 0.92
C THR A 225 8.79 32.39 0.75
N PHE A 226 10.07 32.63 1.07
CA PHE A 226 11.12 31.62 1.05
C PHE A 226 10.74 30.37 1.84
N MET A 227 10.25 30.53 3.08
CA MET A 227 9.87 29.40 3.95
C MET A 227 8.69 28.60 3.38
N ALA A 228 7.78 29.24 2.67
CA ALA A 228 6.69 28.53 2.01
C ALA A 228 7.18 27.72 0.80
N VAL A 229 8.14 28.23 0.02
CA VAL A 229 8.82 27.48 -1.05
C VAL A 229 9.56 26.29 -0.47
N VAL A 230 10.33 26.46 0.61
CA VAL A 230 11.05 25.40 1.32
C VAL A 230 10.09 24.28 1.74
N ARG A 231 8.95 24.64 2.33
CA ARG A 231 7.95 23.64 2.74
C ARG A 231 7.39 22.83 1.56
N LEU A 232 7.15 23.47 0.41
CA LEU A 232 6.72 22.79 -0.80
C LEU A 232 7.81 21.86 -1.35
N LEU A 233 9.05 22.35 -1.37
CA LEU A 233 10.22 21.57 -1.81
C LEU A 233 10.40 20.30 -0.98
N GLU A 234 10.18 20.34 0.32
CA GLU A 234 10.36 19.18 1.19
C GLU A 234 9.20 18.20 1.20
N LYS A 235 7.94 18.70 1.11
CA LYS A 235 6.74 17.89 1.40
C LYS A 235 5.88 17.56 0.20
N GLU A 236 5.83 18.43 -0.80
CA GLU A 236 4.92 18.27 -1.92
C GLU A 236 5.60 17.65 -3.14
N GLU A 237 4.90 16.80 -3.87
CA GLU A 237 5.35 16.31 -5.17
C GLU A 237 5.00 17.33 -6.25
N PRO A 238 5.82 17.50 -7.30
CA PRO A 238 5.47 18.37 -8.41
C PRO A 238 4.23 17.85 -9.13
N LEU A 239 3.41 18.77 -9.64
CA LEU A 239 2.31 18.39 -10.52
C LEU A 239 2.87 17.72 -11.78
N PRO A 240 2.26 16.64 -12.28
CA PRO A 240 2.64 16.06 -13.55
C PRO A 240 2.62 17.10 -14.68
N VAL A 241 3.66 17.10 -15.51
CA VAL A 241 3.78 18.06 -16.63
C VAL A 241 2.58 17.96 -17.57
N SER A 242 2.08 16.74 -17.82
CA SER A 242 0.91 16.47 -18.67
C SER A 242 -0.38 17.14 -18.22
N ARG A 243 -0.49 17.53 -16.94
CA ARG A 243 -1.63 18.31 -16.45
C ARG A 243 -1.60 19.79 -16.85
N LEU A 244 -0.44 20.30 -17.23
CA LEU A 244 -0.19 21.71 -17.53
C LEU A 244 0.13 21.93 -19.01
N ALA A 245 0.76 20.94 -19.64
CA ALA A 245 1.15 20.94 -21.04
C ALA A 245 0.63 19.64 -21.69
N TYR A 246 -0.53 19.70 -22.32
CA TYR A 246 -1.21 18.54 -22.91
C TYR A 246 -0.38 17.80 -23.98
N ASN A 247 0.54 18.50 -24.63
CA ASN A 247 1.39 17.93 -25.70
C ASN A 247 2.72 17.36 -25.17
N CYS A 248 2.91 17.26 -23.85
CA CYS A 248 4.14 16.72 -23.32
C CYS A 248 4.18 15.20 -23.50
N PRO A 249 5.20 14.65 -24.21
CA PRO A 249 5.38 13.21 -24.33
C PRO A 249 5.62 12.56 -22.96
N ALA A 250 5.03 11.40 -22.76
CA ALA A 250 5.07 10.67 -21.49
C ALA A 250 6.50 10.34 -21.02
N ASP A 251 7.41 10.07 -21.96
CA ASP A 251 8.81 9.77 -21.65
C ASP A 251 9.55 11.02 -21.14
N LEU A 252 9.29 12.18 -21.75
CA LEU A 252 9.90 13.44 -21.32
C LEU A 252 9.38 13.88 -19.93
N GLU A 253 8.10 13.69 -19.67
CA GLU A 253 7.53 13.87 -18.32
C GLU A 253 8.22 12.95 -17.31
N THR A 254 8.44 11.69 -17.67
CA THR A 254 9.14 10.71 -16.81
C THR A 254 10.56 11.13 -16.48
N ILE A 255 11.31 11.61 -17.48
CA ILE A 255 12.67 12.16 -17.29
C ILE A 255 12.63 13.36 -16.34
N CYS A 256 11.73 14.31 -16.62
CA CYS A 256 11.57 15.53 -15.83
C CYS A 256 11.26 15.21 -14.34
N LEU A 257 10.27 14.36 -14.09
CA LEU A 257 9.87 13.99 -12.74
C LEU A 257 10.94 13.16 -11.99
N LYS A 258 11.74 12.38 -12.72
CA LYS A 258 12.89 11.68 -12.12
C LYS A 258 13.95 12.66 -11.65
N CYS A 259 14.27 13.71 -12.40
CA CYS A 259 15.16 14.77 -11.93
C CYS A 259 14.65 15.46 -10.67
N LEU A 260 13.31 15.67 -10.56
CA LEU A 260 12.64 16.35 -9.44
C LEU A 260 12.39 15.45 -8.23
N ALA A 261 12.89 14.22 -8.20
CA ALA A 261 12.77 13.32 -7.05
C ALA A 261 13.37 13.96 -5.80
N LYS A 262 12.66 13.83 -4.65
CA LYS A 262 13.08 14.48 -3.39
C LYS A 262 14.38 13.95 -2.84
N SER A 263 14.59 12.63 -2.92
CA SER A 263 15.84 11.98 -2.53
C SER A 263 16.85 12.03 -3.69
N PRO A 264 18.08 12.49 -3.50
CA PRO A 264 19.13 12.50 -4.54
C PRO A 264 19.37 11.11 -5.16
N GLY A 265 19.31 10.03 -4.36
CA GLY A 265 19.52 8.65 -4.83
C GLY A 265 18.42 8.12 -5.75
N LEU A 266 17.27 8.81 -5.87
CA LEU A 266 16.18 8.46 -6.81
C LEU A 266 16.27 9.23 -8.13
N ARG A 267 17.17 10.20 -8.24
CA ARG A 267 17.47 10.96 -9.47
C ARG A 267 18.38 10.15 -10.41
N TYR A 268 18.90 10.77 -11.42
CA TYR A 268 19.99 10.21 -12.22
C TYR A 268 21.28 10.18 -11.42
N GLY A 269 22.10 9.15 -11.63
CA GLY A 269 23.38 8.98 -10.94
C GLY A 269 24.42 10.03 -11.34
N SER A 270 24.33 10.53 -12.59
CA SER A 270 25.19 11.57 -13.16
C SER A 270 24.41 12.48 -14.11
N ALA A 271 24.96 13.64 -14.42
CA ALA A 271 24.41 14.51 -15.46
C ALA A 271 24.54 13.89 -16.86
N ALA A 272 25.53 13.02 -17.06
CA ALA A 272 25.67 12.23 -18.29
C ALA A 272 24.50 11.26 -18.49
N ASP A 273 24.01 10.59 -17.42
CA ASP A 273 22.86 9.69 -17.53
C ASP A 273 21.58 10.44 -17.91
N LEU A 274 21.39 11.65 -17.36
CA LEU A 274 20.28 12.54 -17.75
C LEU A 274 20.39 12.93 -19.23
N ALA A 275 21.59 13.38 -19.66
CA ALA A 275 21.83 13.74 -21.05
C ALA A 275 21.57 12.56 -21.99
N ALA A 276 22.05 11.36 -21.65
CA ALA A 276 21.83 10.15 -22.45
C ALA A 276 20.34 9.81 -22.60
N ASP A 277 19.54 9.93 -21.54
CA ASP A 277 18.10 9.67 -21.61
C ASP A 277 17.34 10.73 -22.44
N LEU A 278 17.71 12.00 -22.31
CA LEU A 278 17.18 13.06 -23.17
C LEU A 278 17.56 12.85 -24.64
N ARG A 279 18.80 12.39 -24.95
CA ARG A 279 19.23 12.05 -26.31
C ARG A 279 18.47 10.86 -26.87
N ARG A 280 18.20 9.79 -26.06
CA ARG A 280 17.33 8.68 -26.47
C ARG A 280 15.94 9.17 -26.81
N PHE A 281 15.32 9.99 -25.95
CA PHE A 281 14.03 10.60 -26.26
C PHE A 281 14.04 11.35 -27.59
N LEU A 282 15.07 12.15 -27.87
CA LEU A 282 15.23 12.89 -29.13
C LEU A 282 15.38 11.95 -30.34
N ALA A 283 16.07 10.82 -30.17
CA ALA A 283 16.24 9.79 -31.20
C ALA A 283 14.98 8.91 -31.38
N GLY A 284 13.98 8.98 -30.47
CA GLY A 284 12.82 8.08 -30.47
C GLY A 284 13.15 6.69 -29.92
N GLU A 285 14.23 6.55 -29.17
CA GLU A 285 14.67 5.33 -28.52
C GLU A 285 14.06 5.17 -27.13
N PRO A 286 13.92 3.94 -26.59
CA PRO A 286 13.45 3.71 -25.23
C PRO A 286 14.34 4.38 -24.19
N ILE A 287 13.71 5.14 -23.27
CA ILE A 287 14.40 5.81 -22.15
C ILE A 287 14.73 4.82 -21.03
N GLN A 288 15.81 5.09 -20.28
CA GLN A 288 16.18 4.29 -19.10
C GLN A 288 15.41 4.70 -17.82
N ALA A 289 14.83 5.90 -17.79
CA ALA A 289 13.96 6.30 -16.70
C ALA A 289 12.73 5.39 -16.64
N ARG A 290 12.61 4.61 -15.57
CA ARG A 290 11.42 3.77 -15.34
C ARG A 290 10.36 4.60 -14.62
N ARG A 291 9.12 4.56 -15.11
CA ARG A 291 7.98 5.02 -14.32
C ARG A 291 7.88 4.15 -13.08
N PRO A 292 7.71 4.72 -11.87
CA PRO A 292 7.46 3.92 -10.69
C PRO A 292 6.19 3.08 -10.93
N GLY A 293 6.30 1.78 -10.73
CA GLY A 293 5.16 0.87 -10.86
C GLY A 293 4.03 1.27 -9.90
N TRP A 294 2.79 0.85 -10.20
CA TRP A 294 1.64 1.13 -9.34
C TRP A 294 1.86 0.67 -7.88
N MET A 295 2.55 -0.46 -7.67
CA MET A 295 2.89 -0.97 -6.33
C MET A 295 3.85 -0.04 -5.59
N GLU A 296 4.90 0.45 -6.25
CA GLU A 296 5.85 1.38 -5.65
C GLU A 296 5.18 2.73 -5.31
N SER A 297 4.26 3.17 -6.16
CA SER A 297 3.44 4.36 -5.91
C SER A 297 2.50 4.16 -4.72
N ALA A 298 1.87 2.97 -4.60
CA ALA A 298 1.00 2.61 -3.50
C ALA A 298 1.78 2.52 -2.17
N VAL A 299 2.97 1.92 -2.17
CA VAL A 299 3.85 1.86 -0.99
C VAL A 299 4.28 3.26 -0.55
N ARG A 300 4.73 4.10 -1.47
CA ARG A 300 5.11 5.50 -1.17
C ARG A 300 3.92 6.31 -0.60
N TRP A 301 2.72 6.10 -1.15
CA TRP A 301 1.50 6.71 -0.63
C TRP A 301 1.18 6.23 0.79
N ALA A 302 1.29 4.92 1.05
CA ALA A 302 1.03 4.31 2.35
C ALA A 302 2.02 4.81 3.43
N VAL A 303 3.31 4.91 3.10
CA VAL A 303 4.35 5.43 4.00
C VAL A 303 4.11 6.91 4.34
N LYS A 304 3.66 7.72 3.37
CA LYS A 304 3.35 9.15 3.60
C LYS A 304 2.08 9.35 4.43
N ARG A 305 1.15 8.38 4.47
CA ARG A 305 -0.15 8.48 5.16
C ARG A 305 -0.49 7.18 5.92
N PRO A 306 0.30 6.81 6.93
CA PRO A 306 0.19 5.50 7.57
C PRO A 306 -1.19 5.26 8.22
N ALA A 307 -1.79 6.27 8.82
CA ALA A 307 -3.13 6.15 9.42
C ALA A 307 -4.22 5.89 8.37
N VAL A 308 -4.16 6.56 7.22
CA VAL A 308 -5.14 6.35 6.12
C VAL A 308 -4.92 4.97 5.48
N ALA A 309 -3.66 4.58 5.28
CA ALA A 309 -3.34 3.26 4.73
C ALA A 309 -3.81 2.13 5.66
N ALA A 310 -3.64 2.27 6.98
CA ALA A 310 -4.14 1.32 7.97
C ALA A 310 -5.68 1.23 7.94
N LEU A 311 -6.39 2.35 7.83
CA LEU A 311 -7.85 2.37 7.72
C LEU A 311 -8.34 1.68 6.43
N VAL A 312 -7.68 1.92 5.30
CA VAL A 312 -8.01 1.26 4.02
C VAL A 312 -7.77 -0.25 4.12
N LEU A 313 -6.67 -0.67 4.75
CA LEU A 313 -6.37 -2.09 4.96
C LEU A 313 -7.39 -2.76 5.87
N LEU A 314 -7.75 -2.13 6.99
CA LEU A 314 -8.79 -2.63 7.91
C LEU A 314 -10.14 -2.73 7.21
N ALA A 315 -10.52 -1.71 6.43
CA ALA A 315 -11.76 -1.73 5.64
C ALA A 315 -11.75 -2.85 4.58
N ALA A 316 -10.61 -3.14 3.97
CA ALA A 316 -10.47 -4.21 2.98
C ALA A 316 -10.50 -5.62 3.61
N LEU A 317 -9.98 -5.79 4.83
CA LEU A 317 -9.92 -7.08 5.53
C LEU A 317 -11.21 -7.39 6.31
N SER A 318 -11.98 -6.37 6.72
CA SER A 318 -13.19 -6.56 7.54
C SER A 318 -14.26 -7.46 6.91
N PRO A 319 -14.54 -7.45 5.58
CA PRO A 319 -15.49 -8.37 4.96
C PRO A 319 -15.06 -9.83 5.07
N LEU A 320 -13.77 -10.10 4.85
CA LEU A 320 -13.22 -11.45 4.96
C LEU A 320 -13.35 -11.99 6.39
N ALA A 321 -12.96 -11.18 7.37
CA ALA A 321 -13.11 -11.53 8.78
C ALA A 321 -14.58 -11.76 9.16
N GLY A 322 -15.50 -10.92 8.68
CA GLY A 322 -16.94 -11.07 8.89
C GLY A 322 -17.51 -12.35 8.28
N VAL A 323 -17.11 -12.70 7.06
CA VAL A 323 -17.53 -13.96 6.41
C VAL A 323 -17.03 -15.17 7.17
N LEU A 324 -15.74 -15.18 7.56
CA LEU A 324 -15.16 -16.27 8.34
C LEU A 324 -15.83 -16.43 9.70
N TYR A 325 -16.13 -15.33 10.37
CA TYR A 325 -16.84 -15.34 11.65
C TYR A 325 -18.27 -15.88 11.51
N ILE A 326 -19.03 -15.47 10.48
CA ILE A 326 -20.38 -15.98 10.22
C ILE A 326 -20.34 -17.47 9.89
N GLN A 327 -19.38 -17.96 9.12
CA GLN A 327 -19.22 -19.39 8.81
C GLN A 327 -18.92 -20.21 10.07
N TRP A 328 -18.03 -19.70 10.94
CA TRP A 328 -17.74 -20.33 12.22
C TRP A 328 -18.98 -20.39 13.12
N LEU A 329 -19.69 -19.25 13.25
CA LEU A 329 -20.93 -19.16 14.06
C LEU A 329 -22.02 -20.10 13.52
N ALA A 330 -22.17 -20.20 12.19
CA ALA A 330 -23.12 -21.11 11.56
C ALA A 330 -22.80 -22.58 11.90
N GLY A 331 -21.52 -22.96 11.88
CA GLY A 331 -21.09 -24.30 12.26
C GLY A 331 -21.40 -24.64 13.72
N GLU A 332 -21.19 -23.68 14.63
CA GLU A 332 -21.51 -23.88 16.06
C GLU A 332 -23.00 -23.95 16.32
N LEU A 333 -23.80 -23.13 15.62
CA LEU A 333 -25.25 -23.16 15.71
C LEU A 333 -25.82 -24.49 15.22
N VAL A 334 -25.30 -25.06 14.12
CA VAL A 334 -25.69 -26.39 13.64
C VAL A 334 -25.45 -27.46 14.70
N ARG A 335 -24.28 -27.43 15.34
CA ARG A 335 -23.92 -28.40 16.39
C ARG A 335 -24.85 -28.29 17.59
N HIS A 336 -25.11 -27.08 18.06
CA HIS A 336 -25.97 -26.85 19.22
C HIS A 336 -27.40 -27.27 18.95
N THR A 337 -28.00 -26.84 17.84
CA THR A 337 -29.39 -27.19 17.49
C THR A 337 -29.57 -28.68 17.23
N ALA A 338 -28.59 -29.33 16.58
CA ALA A 338 -28.64 -30.77 16.34
C ALA A 338 -28.57 -31.55 17.65
N LEU A 339 -27.70 -31.14 18.59
CA LEU A 339 -27.56 -31.80 19.89
C LEU A 339 -28.83 -31.64 20.74
N GLU A 340 -29.36 -30.43 20.84
CA GLU A 340 -30.61 -30.17 21.59
C GLU A 340 -31.78 -30.98 21.04
N SER A 341 -31.95 -31.02 19.72
CA SER A 341 -33.03 -31.75 19.07
C SER A 341 -32.87 -33.28 19.26
N ILE A 342 -31.66 -33.83 19.19
CA ILE A 342 -31.46 -35.28 19.35
C ILE A 342 -31.63 -35.71 20.81
N THR A 343 -31.24 -34.88 21.79
CA THR A 343 -31.46 -35.11 23.20
C THR A 343 -32.97 -35.21 23.50
N GLN A 344 -33.76 -34.24 23.01
CA GLN A 344 -35.22 -34.26 23.16
C GLN A 344 -35.88 -35.51 22.53
N GLN A 345 -35.36 -35.94 21.36
CA GLN A 345 -35.85 -37.15 20.69
C GLN A 345 -35.51 -38.42 21.49
N ALA A 346 -34.31 -38.49 22.05
CA ALA A 346 -33.86 -39.61 22.89
C ALA A 346 -34.73 -39.71 24.15
N ASP A 347 -34.95 -38.59 24.83
CA ASP A 347 -35.78 -38.52 26.03
C ASP A 347 -37.24 -38.97 25.74
N LEU A 348 -37.81 -38.52 24.63
CA LEU A 348 -39.14 -38.92 24.21
C LEU A 348 -39.21 -40.44 23.96
N LEU A 349 -38.23 -41.00 23.23
CA LEU A 349 -38.16 -42.45 22.95
C LEU A 349 -37.99 -43.26 24.22
N LEU A 350 -37.16 -42.81 25.15
CA LEU A 350 -36.96 -43.45 26.45
C LEU A 350 -38.26 -43.42 27.26
N HIS A 351 -38.92 -42.27 27.32
CA HIS A 351 -40.21 -42.14 28.05
C HIS A 351 -41.29 -43.03 27.47
N CYS A 352 -41.48 -43.02 26.12
CA CYS A 352 -42.43 -43.90 25.45
C CYS A 352 -42.13 -45.38 25.73
N ASN A 353 -40.87 -45.78 25.75
CA ASN A 353 -40.48 -47.14 26.05
C ASN A 353 -40.72 -47.53 27.51
N ASP A 354 -40.56 -46.60 28.43
CA ASP A 354 -40.83 -46.83 29.85
C ASP A 354 -42.34 -47.04 30.11
N GLU A 355 -43.19 -46.16 29.56
CA GLU A 355 -44.62 -46.31 29.63
C GLU A 355 -45.10 -47.64 28.98
N TYR A 356 -44.51 -47.97 27.82
CA TYR A 356 -44.78 -49.24 27.16
C TYR A 356 -44.34 -50.45 28.01
N SER A 357 -43.22 -50.35 28.73
CA SER A 357 -42.72 -51.39 29.63
C SER A 357 -43.70 -51.67 30.77
N ASP A 358 -44.29 -50.62 31.32
CA ASP A 358 -45.29 -50.73 32.40
C ASP A 358 -46.62 -51.31 31.88
N ILE A 359 -47.04 -50.99 30.66
CA ILE A 359 -48.20 -51.62 30.00
C ILE A 359 -47.95 -53.14 29.82
N VAL A 360 -46.76 -53.50 29.27
CA VAL A 360 -46.36 -54.90 29.06
C VAL A 360 -46.35 -55.67 30.40
N LYS A 361 -45.89 -55.07 31.51
CA LYS A 361 -45.96 -55.68 32.83
C LYS A 361 -47.39 -55.96 33.23
N LYS A 362 -48.29 -54.97 33.18
CA LYS A 362 -49.71 -55.11 33.53
C LYS A 362 -50.42 -56.22 32.75
N VAL A 363 -50.15 -56.26 31.43
CA VAL A 363 -50.76 -57.29 30.55
C VAL A 363 -50.21 -58.69 30.87
N ARG A 364 -48.93 -58.83 31.11
CA ARG A 364 -48.27 -60.08 31.52
C ARG A 364 -48.90 -60.60 32.87
N ASP A 365 -48.96 -59.69 33.85
CA ASP A 365 -49.45 -59.99 35.18
C ASP A 365 -50.94 -60.37 35.13
N SER A 366 -51.68 -60.00 34.07
CA SER A 366 -53.07 -60.44 33.78
C SER A 366 -53.15 -61.79 33.05
N GLY A 367 -51.99 -62.48 32.85
CA GLY A 367 -51.99 -63.84 32.29
C GLY A 367 -51.83 -63.89 30.76
N PHE A 368 -51.63 -62.77 30.08
CA PHE A 368 -51.41 -62.74 28.63
C PHE A 368 -49.94 -63.07 28.27
N GLN A 369 -49.72 -63.72 27.12
CA GLN A 369 -48.40 -64.02 26.65
C GLN A 369 -47.78 -62.79 25.99
N VAL A 370 -46.44 -62.56 26.30
CA VAL A 370 -45.65 -61.51 25.70
C VAL A 370 -44.61 -62.17 24.81
N THR A 371 -44.50 -61.77 23.56
CA THR A 371 -43.57 -62.33 22.56
C THR A 371 -42.42 -61.41 22.28
N HIS A 372 -41.33 -61.99 21.74
CA HIS A 372 -40.20 -61.26 21.19
C HIS A 372 -40.33 -60.96 19.69
N ASP A 373 -41.37 -61.48 19.05
CA ASP A 373 -41.64 -61.26 17.64
C ASP A 373 -42.07 -59.81 17.35
N PRO A 374 -41.75 -59.26 16.15
CA PRO A 374 -42.29 -57.97 15.71
C PRO A 374 -43.80 -57.96 15.81
N LEU A 375 -44.41 -56.78 15.99
CA LEU A 375 -45.85 -56.60 16.07
C LEU A 375 -46.53 -57.35 14.91
N PRO A 376 -47.41 -58.34 15.20
CA PRO A 376 -47.98 -59.17 14.18
C PRO A 376 -48.87 -58.41 13.23
N GLU A 377 -48.85 -58.83 11.95
CA GLU A 377 -49.84 -58.40 10.98
C GLU A 377 -51.19 -58.95 11.37
N LYS A 378 -52.16 -58.05 11.54
CA LYS A 378 -53.64 -58.27 11.77
C LYS A 378 -54.05 -59.62 12.33
N ASN A 379 -54.61 -59.59 13.55
CA ASN A 379 -55.43 -60.58 14.22
C ASN A 379 -54.85 -61.62 15.19
N LYS A 380 -53.60 -61.53 15.62
CA LYS A 380 -53.12 -62.30 16.78
C LYS A 380 -52.39 -61.40 17.74
N VAL A 381 -52.91 -61.25 18.95
CA VAL A 381 -52.27 -60.43 19.97
C VAL A 381 -51.31 -61.27 20.79
N PRO A 382 -50.02 -61.11 20.56
CA PRO A 382 -49.15 -60.95 21.70
C PRO A 382 -48.45 -59.57 21.61
N LEU A 383 -48.35 -58.88 22.74
CA LEU A 383 -47.57 -57.68 22.92
C LEU A 383 -46.10 -58.00 22.77
N SER A 384 -45.37 -57.23 21.97
CA SER A 384 -43.93 -57.36 21.86
C SER A 384 -43.24 -56.89 23.13
N ILE A 385 -42.09 -57.48 23.46
CA ILE A 385 -41.28 -56.98 24.58
C ILE A 385 -40.76 -55.56 24.27
N PRO A 386 -40.49 -54.75 25.32
CA PRO A 386 -40.03 -53.35 25.13
C PRO A 386 -38.82 -53.15 24.23
N ALA A 387 -37.88 -54.09 24.24
CA ALA A 387 -36.69 -54.01 23.34
C ALA A 387 -37.05 -54.18 21.86
N THR A 388 -38.07 -55.05 21.54
CA THR A 388 -38.58 -55.20 20.16
C THR A 388 -39.39 -53.99 19.73
N PHE A 389 -40.16 -53.41 20.65
CA PHE A 389 -40.92 -52.18 20.39
C PHE A 389 -40.02 -51.00 19.94
N ILE A 390 -38.96 -50.73 20.67
CA ILE A 390 -38.00 -49.66 20.29
C ILE A 390 -37.36 -49.95 18.93
N HIS A 391 -36.98 -51.20 18.67
CA HIS A 391 -36.44 -51.59 17.39
C HIS A 391 -37.44 -51.38 16.25
N ASP A 392 -38.69 -51.75 16.43
CA ASP A 392 -39.75 -51.57 15.44
C ASP A 392 -40.05 -50.09 15.17
N ILE A 393 -40.04 -49.26 16.22
CA ILE A 393 -40.13 -47.80 16.07
C ILE A 393 -38.95 -47.30 15.28
N GLY A 394 -37.71 -47.67 15.62
CA GLY A 394 -36.51 -47.28 14.91
C GLY A 394 -36.60 -47.60 13.41
N HIS A 395 -36.97 -48.83 13.09
CA HIS A 395 -37.13 -49.27 11.71
C HIS A 395 -38.24 -48.55 10.92
N ARG A 396 -39.31 -48.14 11.62
CA ARG A 396 -40.38 -47.32 11.02
C ARG A 396 -39.95 -45.87 10.82
N LEU A 397 -39.15 -45.33 11.73
CA LEU A 397 -38.58 -43.98 11.62
C LEU A 397 -37.54 -43.91 10.49
N GLU A 398 -36.71 -44.93 10.36
CA GLU A 398 -35.74 -45.02 9.26
C GLU A 398 -36.44 -45.03 7.87
N LYS A 399 -37.58 -45.72 7.77
CA LYS A 399 -38.39 -45.78 6.53
C LYS A 399 -39.32 -44.59 6.31
N SER A 400 -39.42 -43.69 7.27
CA SER A 400 -40.31 -42.54 7.17
C SER A 400 -39.69 -41.45 6.28
N PRO A 401 -40.42 -40.95 5.26
CA PRO A 401 -39.92 -39.87 4.40
C PRO A 401 -39.72 -38.55 5.14
N THR A 402 -40.27 -38.44 6.35
CA THR A 402 -40.18 -37.23 7.19
C THR A 402 -39.12 -37.33 8.29
N SER A 403 -38.50 -38.49 8.49
CA SER A 403 -37.50 -38.77 9.52
C SER A 403 -36.22 -39.28 8.88
N ASP A 404 -35.11 -38.61 9.14
CA ASP A 404 -33.78 -39.03 8.69
C ASP A 404 -32.95 -39.66 9.82
N ILE A 405 -33.62 -40.11 10.92
CA ILE A 405 -32.94 -40.67 12.09
C ILE A 405 -32.91 -42.19 12.01
N ASP A 406 -31.73 -42.76 12.35
CA ASP A 406 -31.56 -44.19 12.59
C ASP A 406 -31.50 -44.43 14.11
N VAL A 407 -32.33 -45.33 14.61
CA VAL A 407 -32.43 -45.65 16.03
C VAL A 407 -32.02 -47.09 16.28
N ARG A 408 -31.04 -47.30 17.13
CA ARG A 408 -30.50 -48.61 17.42
C ARG A 408 -30.43 -48.89 18.93
N LEU A 409 -30.75 -50.11 19.31
CA LEU A 409 -30.58 -50.61 20.68
C LEU A 409 -29.58 -51.77 20.69
N TYR A 410 -28.46 -51.63 21.41
CA TYR A 410 -27.44 -52.64 21.52
C TYR A 410 -27.00 -52.87 22.98
N SER A 411 -26.35 -53.98 23.24
CA SER A 411 -26.00 -54.41 24.61
C SER A 411 -24.80 -55.35 24.58
N GLU A 412 -24.06 -55.41 25.66
CA GLU A 412 -23.03 -56.44 25.89
C GLU A 412 -23.65 -57.84 26.03
N TYR A 413 -24.90 -57.89 26.51
CA TYR A 413 -25.66 -59.13 26.72
C TYR A 413 -26.91 -59.24 25.82
N PRO A 414 -26.76 -59.37 24.50
CA PRO A 414 -27.91 -59.48 23.59
C PRO A 414 -28.67 -60.79 23.85
N PHE A 415 -29.97 -60.79 23.65
CA PHE A 415 -30.74 -62.01 23.67
C PHE A 415 -30.28 -63.00 22.55
N PRO A 416 -30.45 -64.35 22.73
CA PRO A 416 -29.98 -65.35 21.78
C PRO A 416 -30.45 -65.11 20.33
N TRP A 417 -31.66 -64.67 20.12
CA TRP A 417 -32.23 -64.37 18.80
C TRP A 417 -31.72 -63.05 18.20
N ARG A 418 -31.03 -62.22 18.99
CA ARG A 418 -30.48 -60.92 18.54
C ARG A 418 -28.93 -60.86 18.58
N VAL A 419 -28.26 -61.96 18.82
CA VAL A 419 -26.80 -61.96 18.94
C VAL A 419 -26.11 -61.35 17.73
N LYS A 420 -26.62 -61.59 16.51
CA LYS A 420 -26.05 -61.04 15.27
C LYS A 420 -26.19 -59.51 15.14
N GLU A 421 -27.24 -58.93 15.71
CA GLU A 421 -27.60 -57.53 15.52
C GLU A 421 -27.51 -56.68 16.78
N GLY A 422 -27.59 -57.31 17.93
CA GLY A 422 -27.74 -56.65 19.24
C GLY A 422 -26.46 -56.30 19.95
N GLY A 423 -25.29 -56.62 19.41
CA GLY A 423 -23.99 -56.22 19.94
C GLY A 423 -23.44 -54.94 19.32
N ALA A 424 -22.35 -54.42 19.88
CA ALA A 424 -21.63 -53.27 19.34
C ALA A 424 -20.92 -53.60 18.00
N ARG A 425 -21.15 -52.77 16.98
CA ARG A 425 -20.63 -53.00 15.62
C ARG A 425 -19.37 -52.22 15.31
N ASP A 426 -19.24 -51.02 15.88
CA ASP A 426 -18.14 -50.11 15.60
C ASP A 426 -17.45 -49.55 16.86
N GLU A 427 -16.49 -48.68 16.67
CA GLU A 427 -15.71 -48.09 17.77
C GLU A 427 -16.58 -47.19 18.66
N PHE A 428 -17.44 -46.34 18.07
CA PHE A 428 -18.34 -45.47 18.81
C PHE A 428 -19.26 -46.28 19.76
N GLU A 429 -19.87 -47.37 19.27
CA GLU A 429 -20.74 -48.21 20.08
C GLU A 429 -19.99 -48.93 21.23
N ARG A 430 -18.75 -49.37 21.00
CA ARG A 430 -17.92 -49.95 22.05
C ARG A 430 -17.52 -48.95 23.14
N GLU A 431 -17.14 -47.72 22.72
CA GLU A 431 -16.84 -46.65 23.66
C GLU A 431 -18.07 -46.22 24.48
N ALA A 432 -19.23 -46.07 23.79
CA ALA A 432 -20.49 -45.73 24.44
C ALA A 432 -20.89 -46.76 25.48
N LEU A 433 -20.80 -48.09 25.16
CA LEU A 433 -21.05 -49.16 26.13
C LEU A 433 -20.14 -48.99 27.35
N LYS A 434 -18.83 -48.93 27.16
CA LYS A 434 -17.84 -48.82 28.26
C LYS A 434 -18.09 -47.60 29.12
N ARG A 435 -18.35 -46.44 28.54
CA ARG A 435 -18.54 -45.19 29.25
C ARG A 435 -19.84 -45.17 30.02
N LEU A 436 -20.94 -45.54 29.34
CA LEU A 436 -22.28 -45.44 29.92
C LEU A 436 -22.60 -46.58 30.92
N GLU A 437 -21.87 -47.70 30.87
CA GLU A 437 -21.91 -48.70 31.95
C GLU A 437 -21.33 -48.18 33.25
N SER A 438 -20.26 -47.38 33.17
CA SER A 438 -19.62 -46.76 34.33
C SER A 438 -20.35 -45.52 34.83
N HIS A 439 -20.99 -44.79 33.90
CA HIS A 439 -21.67 -43.52 34.18
C HIS A 439 -23.09 -43.49 33.50
N PRO A 440 -24.06 -44.22 34.04
CA PRO A 440 -25.38 -44.42 33.37
C PRO A 440 -26.19 -43.15 33.17
N THR A 441 -25.88 -42.07 33.88
CA THR A 441 -26.59 -40.78 33.80
C THR A 441 -25.96 -39.80 32.80
N GLU A 442 -24.81 -40.17 32.24
CA GLU A 442 -24.13 -39.34 31.23
C GLU A 442 -24.71 -39.60 29.86
N GLU A 443 -24.42 -38.64 28.95
CA GLU A 443 -24.69 -38.75 27.52
C GLU A 443 -23.39 -38.95 26.79
N PHE A 444 -23.39 -39.72 25.71
CA PHE A 444 -22.22 -39.90 24.86
C PHE A 444 -22.56 -39.54 23.45
N HIS A 445 -21.91 -38.56 22.87
CA HIS A 445 -22.16 -38.12 21.51
C HIS A 445 -20.87 -37.83 20.73
N ARG A 446 -20.97 -37.92 19.39
CA ARG A 446 -19.89 -37.63 18.49
C ARG A 446 -20.42 -37.10 17.16
N PHE A 447 -19.78 -36.02 16.67
CA PHE A 447 -19.96 -35.55 15.31
C PHE A 447 -18.94 -36.25 14.43
N GLU A 448 -19.37 -37.01 13.45
CA GLU A 448 -18.48 -37.76 12.55
C GLU A 448 -19.01 -37.81 11.10
N THR A 449 -18.20 -38.36 10.19
CA THR A 449 -18.63 -38.62 8.82
C THR A 449 -18.84 -40.11 8.65
N LYS A 450 -20.07 -40.53 8.39
CA LYS A 450 -20.45 -41.93 8.15
C LYS A 450 -21.05 -42.01 6.74
N ASP A 451 -20.57 -42.93 5.93
CA ASP A 451 -21.03 -43.14 4.54
C ASP A 451 -21.03 -41.84 3.69
N GLY A 452 -20.02 -40.98 3.88
CA GLY A 452 -19.88 -39.70 3.19
C GLY A 452 -20.82 -38.59 3.66
N LYS A 453 -21.64 -38.81 4.69
CA LYS A 453 -22.54 -37.85 5.29
C LYS A 453 -22.06 -37.44 6.67
N LYS A 454 -22.15 -36.14 6.99
CA LYS A 454 -21.94 -35.67 8.36
C LYS A 454 -23.12 -36.07 9.20
N VAL A 455 -22.87 -36.71 10.32
CA VAL A 455 -23.90 -37.21 11.25
C VAL A 455 -23.54 -36.83 12.67
N LEU A 456 -24.58 -36.68 13.48
CA LEU A 456 -24.47 -36.67 14.94
C LEU A 456 -24.93 -38.04 15.43
N ARG A 457 -24.07 -38.74 16.16
CA ARG A 457 -24.39 -39.96 16.91
C ARG A 457 -24.51 -39.59 18.38
N TYR A 458 -25.59 -40.03 18.95
CA TYR A 458 -25.94 -39.75 20.36
C TYR A 458 -26.38 -41.04 21.03
N ALA A 459 -25.82 -41.35 22.16
CA ALA A 459 -26.06 -42.61 22.90
C ALA A 459 -26.36 -42.33 24.37
N VAL A 460 -27.35 -43.03 24.89
CA VAL A 460 -27.75 -42.98 26.30
C VAL A 460 -27.99 -44.38 26.85
N ALA A 461 -27.71 -44.53 28.16
CA ALA A 461 -27.88 -45.82 28.84
C ALA A 461 -29.37 -46.14 29.02
N ARG A 462 -29.72 -47.40 28.78
CA ARG A 462 -30.99 -47.98 29.16
C ARG A 462 -30.84 -48.69 30.48
N VAL A 463 -31.28 -48.03 31.55
CA VAL A 463 -31.16 -48.54 32.94
C VAL A 463 -32.36 -49.37 33.30
N LEU A 464 -32.12 -50.51 33.99
CA LEU A 464 -33.21 -51.40 34.39
C LEU A 464 -33.97 -50.85 35.61
N LYS A 465 -35.29 -50.79 35.44
CA LYS A 465 -36.27 -50.52 36.53
C LYS A 465 -36.67 -51.83 37.17
N GLU A 466 -37.39 -51.74 38.30
CA GLU A 466 -37.89 -52.91 39.04
C GLU A 466 -38.72 -53.87 38.16
N SER A 467 -39.66 -53.34 37.35
CA SER A 467 -40.42 -54.11 36.38
C SER A 467 -39.59 -54.85 35.35
N CYS A 468 -38.45 -54.30 34.95
CA CYS A 468 -37.54 -54.90 33.99
C CYS A 468 -36.71 -56.02 34.61
N VAL A 469 -36.20 -55.85 35.84
CA VAL A 469 -35.33 -56.80 36.55
C VAL A 469 -36.07 -58.11 36.77
N GLU A 470 -37.31 -58.07 37.24
CA GLU A 470 -38.13 -59.28 37.46
C GLU A 470 -38.27 -60.09 36.16
N CYS A 471 -38.66 -59.45 35.07
CA CYS A 471 -38.84 -60.10 33.78
C CYS A 471 -37.51 -60.69 33.25
N HIS A 472 -36.39 -59.93 33.31
CA HIS A 472 -35.11 -60.38 32.82
C HIS A 472 -34.50 -61.51 33.62
N ASN A 473 -34.75 -61.60 34.95
CA ASN A 473 -34.24 -62.64 35.79
C ASN A 473 -35.06 -63.94 35.75
N THR A 474 -36.35 -63.86 35.40
CA THR A 474 -37.24 -65.05 35.37
C THR A 474 -37.31 -65.71 34.00
N ARG A 475 -37.05 -64.98 32.90
CA ARG A 475 -37.11 -65.55 31.54
C ARG A 475 -36.04 -66.62 31.32
N ALA A 476 -36.47 -67.74 30.69
CA ALA A 476 -35.58 -68.86 30.37
C ALA A 476 -34.43 -68.47 29.39
N ASP A 477 -34.76 -67.62 28.41
CA ASP A 477 -33.89 -67.16 27.33
C ASP A 477 -33.07 -65.87 27.68
N SER A 478 -33.16 -65.40 28.90
CA SER A 478 -32.34 -64.26 29.34
C SER A 478 -30.85 -64.62 29.43
N PRO A 479 -29.95 -63.84 28.77
CA PRO A 479 -28.52 -64.12 28.74
C PRO A 479 -27.81 -63.94 30.08
N ARG A 480 -28.45 -63.17 30.99
CA ARG A 480 -27.96 -62.94 32.35
C ARG A 480 -29.20 -62.91 33.32
N LYS A 481 -29.09 -63.55 34.50
CA LYS A 481 -30.19 -63.75 35.46
C LYS A 481 -29.96 -63.12 36.84
N ASN A 482 -28.94 -62.29 36.96
CA ASN A 482 -28.57 -61.63 38.23
C ASN A 482 -28.62 -60.10 38.09
N TRP A 483 -29.56 -59.61 37.30
CA TRP A 483 -29.77 -58.18 37.10
C TRP A 483 -30.27 -57.48 38.36
N LYS A 484 -29.83 -56.23 38.57
CA LYS A 484 -30.25 -55.37 39.66
C LYS A 484 -30.88 -54.10 39.11
N VAL A 485 -31.74 -53.45 39.89
CA VAL A 485 -32.23 -52.10 39.58
C VAL A 485 -31.03 -51.15 39.47
N GLY A 486 -30.99 -50.38 38.39
CA GLY A 486 -29.86 -49.47 38.12
C GLY A 486 -28.79 -50.05 37.19
N ASP A 487 -28.78 -51.38 36.92
CA ASP A 487 -27.89 -51.97 35.94
C ASP A 487 -28.20 -51.46 34.53
N VAL A 488 -27.16 -51.18 33.72
CA VAL A 488 -27.30 -50.80 32.29
C VAL A 488 -27.60 -52.06 31.49
N ARG A 489 -28.79 -52.14 30.94
CA ARG A 489 -29.23 -53.26 30.10
C ARG A 489 -28.78 -53.17 28.66
N GLY A 490 -28.56 -51.96 28.19
CA GLY A 490 -28.14 -51.66 26.81
C GLY A 490 -28.07 -50.17 26.58
N ILE A 491 -27.69 -49.82 25.39
CA ILE A 491 -27.53 -48.44 24.95
C ILE A 491 -28.54 -48.15 23.84
N LEU A 492 -29.27 -47.06 23.98
CA LEU A 492 -30.09 -46.48 22.93
C LEU A 492 -29.22 -45.49 22.18
N GLU A 493 -28.98 -45.75 20.92
CA GLU A 493 -28.28 -44.84 20.01
C GLU A 493 -29.25 -44.28 19.00
N ILE A 494 -29.10 -42.97 18.74
CA ILE A 494 -29.76 -42.25 17.67
C ILE A 494 -28.66 -41.67 16.77
N THR A 495 -28.73 -42.00 15.48
CA THR A 495 -27.87 -41.39 14.46
C THR A 495 -28.69 -40.45 13.60
N ARG A 496 -28.27 -39.17 13.47
CA ARG A 496 -28.99 -38.15 12.73
C ARG A 496 -28.08 -37.47 11.72
N PRO A 497 -28.43 -37.43 10.41
CA PRO A 497 -27.71 -36.64 9.42
C PRO A 497 -27.88 -35.12 9.66
N LEU A 498 -26.77 -34.35 9.54
CA LEU A 498 -26.74 -32.91 9.77
C LEU A 498 -27.15 -32.07 8.55
N MET A 499 -27.41 -32.69 7.41
CA MET A 499 -27.69 -31.98 6.14
C MET A 499 -28.91 -31.04 6.25
N ARG A 500 -29.92 -31.45 6.98
CA ARG A 500 -31.14 -30.65 7.20
C ARG A 500 -30.87 -29.43 8.06
N ASP A 501 -30.14 -29.61 9.16
CA ASP A 501 -29.73 -28.54 10.07
C ASP A 501 -28.77 -27.57 9.37
N GLU A 502 -27.82 -28.08 8.59
CA GLU A 502 -26.91 -27.25 7.78
C GLU A 502 -27.68 -26.37 6.78
N ASN A 503 -28.72 -26.92 6.12
CA ASN A 503 -29.52 -26.16 5.16
C ASN A 503 -30.38 -25.09 5.83
N GLU A 504 -31.02 -25.40 6.97
CA GLU A 504 -31.80 -24.43 7.72
C GLU A 504 -30.94 -23.28 8.25
N VAL A 505 -29.76 -23.60 8.83
CA VAL A 505 -28.83 -22.57 9.31
C VAL A 505 -28.28 -21.77 8.15
N ARG A 506 -27.93 -22.40 7.04
CA ARG A 506 -27.45 -21.70 5.83
C ARG A 506 -28.48 -20.70 5.32
N GLN A 507 -29.76 -21.04 5.33
CA GLN A 507 -30.82 -20.10 4.94
C GLN A 507 -30.93 -18.92 5.91
N ARG A 508 -30.88 -19.18 7.22
CA ARG A 508 -30.93 -18.13 8.25
C ARG A 508 -29.76 -17.16 8.21
N VAL A 509 -28.53 -17.64 7.95
CA VAL A 509 -27.33 -16.78 7.90
C VAL A 509 -27.10 -16.09 6.56
N ARG A 510 -27.85 -16.46 5.51
CA ARG A 510 -27.71 -15.86 4.18
C ARG A 510 -27.99 -14.34 4.17
N GLY A 511 -29.01 -13.90 4.89
CA GLY A 511 -29.34 -12.48 5.03
C GLY A 511 -28.24 -11.67 5.72
N PRO A 512 -27.79 -12.04 6.92
CA PRO A 512 -26.66 -11.42 7.58
C PRO A 512 -25.37 -11.39 6.75
N LEU A 513 -25.09 -12.46 5.99
CA LEU A 513 -23.93 -12.52 5.10
C LEU A 513 -24.00 -11.45 4.00
N TRP A 514 -25.16 -11.29 3.35
CA TRP A 514 -25.38 -10.24 2.36
C TRP A 514 -25.30 -8.84 2.98
N ALA A 515 -25.82 -8.64 4.20
CA ALA A 515 -25.71 -7.36 4.90
C ALA A 515 -24.25 -6.98 5.20
N VAL A 516 -23.43 -7.92 5.69
CA VAL A 516 -22.01 -7.68 5.96
C VAL A 516 -21.26 -7.35 4.66
N THR A 517 -21.49 -8.08 3.57
CA THR A 517 -20.84 -7.80 2.28
C THR A 517 -21.27 -6.46 1.69
N ALA A 518 -22.54 -6.09 1.78
CA ALA A 518 -23.05 -4.81 1.30
C ALA A 518 -22.52 -3.62 2.12
N LEU A 519 -22.53 -3.71 3.46
CA LEU A 519 -21.98 -2.68 4.34
C LEU A 519 -20.46 -2.48 4.12
N SER A 520 -19.72 -3.57 3.99
CA SER A 520 -18.28 -3.52 3.73
C SER A 520 -17.98 -2.93 2.35
N GLY A 521 -18.76 -3.29 1.33
CA GLY A 521 -18.67 -2.69 -0.01
C GLY A 521 -18.96 -1.19 0.02
N GLY A 522 -19.99 -0.77 0.77
CA GLY A 522 -20.31 0.64 0.98
C GLY A 522 -19.21 1.42 1.69
N LEU A 523 -18.57 0.84 2.70
CA LEU A 523 -17.44 1.44 3.41
C LEU A 523 -16.21 1.60 2.49
N ILE A 524 -15.91 0.59 1.68
CA ILE A 524 -14.81 0.65 0.70
C ILE A 524 -15.08 1.73 -0.34
N LEU A 525 -16.28 1.76 -0.92
CA LEU A 525 -16.67 2.79 -1.89
C LEU A 525 -16.68 4.19 -1.26
N GLY A 526 -17.14 4.33 -0.03
CA GLY A 526 -17.09 5.57 0.73
C GLY A 526 -15.66 6.03 1.01
N ALA A 527 -14.75 5.13 1.38
CA ALA A 527 -13.34 5.43 1.58
C ALA A 527 -12.66 5.86 0.27
N ILE A 528 -12.92 5.15 -0.84
CA ILE A 528 -12.44 5.54 -2.18
C ILE A 528 -13.01 6.90 -2.58
N GLY A 529 -14.31 7.14 -2.40
CA GLY A 529 -14.97 8.41 -2.67
C GLY A 529 -14.39 9.57 -1.85
N ALA A 530 -14.11 9.37 -0.56
CA ALA A 530 -13.48 10.36 0.31
C ALA A 530 -12.03 10.67 -0.11
N VAL A 531 -11.28 9.68 -0.57
CA VAL A 531 -9.93 9.88 -1.13
C VAL A 531 -10.01 10.64 -2.45
N LEU A 532 -10.92 10.26 -3.34
CA LEU A 532 -11.11 10.92 -4.63
C LEU A 532 -11.66 12.35 -4.48
N SER A 533 -12.62 12.60 -3.58
CA SER A 533 -13.17 13.93 -3.31
C SER A 533 -12.12 14.87 -2.69
N ARG A 534 -11.25 14.39 -1.82
CA ARG A 534 -10.13 15.19 -1.31
C ARG A 534 -9.08 15.48 -2.40
N LEU A 535 -8.87 14.56 -3.32
CA LEU A 535 -8.05 14.81 -4.51
C LEU A 535 -8.72 15.85 -5.43
N SER A 536 -10.05 15.85 -5.55
CA SER A 536 -10.85 16.81 -6.31
C SER A 536 -10.94 18.18 -5.61
N LEU A 537 -11.12 18.24 -4.29
CA LEU A 537 -11.16 19.49 -3.51
C LEU A 537 -9.82 20.22 -3.47
N ILE A 538 -8.70 19.52 -3.59
CA ILE A 538 -7.39 20.15 -3.81
C ILE A 538 -7.36 20.83 -5.20
N HIS A 539 -8.20 20.39 -6.15
CA HIS A 539 -8.34 21.01 -7.46
C HIS A 539 -9.32 22.20 -7.52
N ILE A 540 -10.25 22.33 -6.58
CA ILE A 540 -11.28 23.38 -6.58
C ILE A 540 -10.92 24.58 -5.69
N SER A 541 -9.93 24.45 -4.80
CA SER A 541 -9.48 25.52 -3.91
C SER A 541 -8.39 26.42 -4.48
N GLU A 542 -8.16 26.43 -5.80
CA GLU A 542 -7.48 27.55 -6.44
C GLU A 542 -8.49 28.69 -6.58
N PRO A 543 -8.35 29.78 -5.84
CA PRO A 543 -9.27 30.90 -5.99
C PRO A 543 -9.01 31.56 -7.34
N THR A 544 -10.01 31.49 -8.21
CA THR A 544 -10.24 32.52 -9.21
C THR A 544 -10.31 33.88 -8.50
N ARG A 545 -9.17 34.48 -8.19
CA ARG A 545 -9.03 35.89 -7.84
C ARG A 545 -8.25 36.56 -8.96
N ARG A 546 -8.99 36.95 -9.99
CA ARG A 546 -9.30 38.31 -10.32
C ARG A 546 -8.12 39.13 -10.81
N TYR A 547 -8.12 39.28 -12.09
CA TYR A 547 -7.80 40.56 -12.69
C TYR A 547 -9.08 41.40 -12.66
N ALA A 548 -9.12 42.42 -11.80
CA ALA A 548 -9.89 43.65 -11.95
C ALA A 548 -9.07 44.75 -11.27
N ILE A 549 -8.72 45.73 -12.10
CA ILE A 549 -8.05 47.01 -11.94
C ILE A 549 -6.52 46.93 -11.89
#